data_9dd2c208743bf52dfcd31c8e4f930f89
#
_entry.id   9dd2c208743bf52dfcd31c8e4f930f89
#
_cell.length_a   1.000
_cell.length_b   1.000
_cell.length_c   1.000
_cell.angle_alpha   90.00
_cell.angle_beta   90.00
_cell.angle_gamma   90.00
#
_symmetry.space_group_name_H-M   'P 1'
#
loop_
_entity.id
_entity.type
_entity.pdbx_description
1 polymer ?
#
loop_
_entity_poly.entity_id
_entity_poly.type
_entity_poly.pdbx_seq_one_letter_code
_entity_poly.pdbx_strand_id
1 'polypeptide(L)'
;DTTELESAIGSKLTMVSESPATAPFAYTNYSSEDIVQSADCSGKFDAQFDENGKLFSVTFHEQLARGTAEEHFEAASKRFIETFGAPAVQDDNGTGTQYLEWQDKSSGTALGLTYSDLGTTDPTLMISVFEKSRYVEAGTGDWK
;
A
#
# COMPACT_ATOMS: atom_id res chain seq x y z
N ASP A 1 -16.01 -3.83 6.93
CA ASP A 1 -16.29 -4.80 5.87
C ASP A 1 -16.15 -4.16 4.48
N THR A 2 -16.38 -4.94 3.42
CA THR A 2 -16.25 -4.44 2.04
C THR A 2 -17.22 -3.28 1.75
N THR A 3 -18.42 -3.33 2.26
CA THR A 3 -19.46 -2.28 2.07
C THR A 3 -19.03 -0.94 2.67
N GLU A 4 -18.44 -0.95 3.86
CA GLU A 4 -17.92 0.27 4.50
C GLU A 4 -16.77 0.86 3.71
N LEU A 5 -15.85 0.01 3.23
CA LEU A 5 -14.73 0.46 2.41
C LEU A 5 -15.19 0.99 1.05
N GLU A 6 -16.11 0.29 0.37
CA GLU A 6 -16.72 0.77 -0.88
C GLU A 6 -17.36 2.15 -0.73
N SER A 7 -18.05 2.38 0.37
CA SER A 7 -18.63 3.68 0.68
C SER A 7 -17.55 4.76 0.90
N ALA A 8 -16.46 4.41 1.58
CA ALA A 8 -15.39 5.34 1.88
C ALA A 8 -14.59 5.74 0.64
N ILE A 9 -14.34 4.81 -0.28
CA ILE A 9 -13.54 5.08 -1.50
C ILE A 9 -14.39 5.51 -2.69
N GLY A 10 -15.73 5.33 -2.62
CA GLY A 10 -16.64 5.71 -3.72
C GLY A 10 -16.57 4.77 -4.93
N SER A 11 -16.16 3.52 -4.74
CA SER A 11 -16.09 2.50 -5.79
C SER A 11 -16.47 1.14 -5.26
N LYS A 12 -17.03 0.28 -6.10
CA LYS A 12 -17.22 -1.12 -5.80
C LYS A 12 -15.90 -1.87 -5.73
N LEU A 13 -15.88 -2.91 -4.91
CA LEU A 13 -14.76 -3.83 -4.77
C LEU A 13 -15.11 -5.18 -5.38
N THR A 14 -14.22 -5.69 -6.21
CA THR A 14 -14.35 -7.03 -6.79
C THR A 14 -13.28 -7.94 -6.22
N MET A 15 -13.66 -9.13 -5.81
CA MET A 15 -12.71 -10.15 -5.37
C MET A 15 -11.81 -10.56 -6.55
N VAL A 16 -10.50 -10.50 -6.33
CA VAL A 16 -9.50 -10.81 -7.35
C VAL A 16 -8.88 -12.19 -7.13
N SER A 17 -8.54 -12.49 -5.89
CA SER A 17 -7.87 -13.74 -5.54
C SER A 17 -7.98 -14.04 -4.05
N GLU A 18 -7.71 -15.29 -3.71
CA GLU A 18 -7.46 -15.73 -2.33
C GLU A 18 -5.95 -15.86 -2.11
N SER A 19 -5.52 -15.86 -0.86
CA SER A 19 -4.14 -16.07 -0.48
C SER A 19 -3.61 -17.41 -0.97
N PRO A 20 -2.35 -17.48 -1.43
CA PRO A 20 -1.73 -18.77 -1.75
C PRO A 20 -1.56 -19.63 -0.49
N ALA A 21 -1.48 -20.95 -0.66
CA ALA A 21 -1.28 -21.88 0.45
C ALA A 21 0.03 -21.64 1.23
N THR A 22 0.99 -20.96 0.60
CA THR A 22 2.28 -20.56 1.21
C THR A 22 2.23 -19.24 1.97
N ALA A 23 1.10 -18.53 1.96
CA ALA A 23 0.96 -17.28 2.68
C ALA A 23 1.07 -17.50 4.20
N PRO A 24 1.59 -16.53 4.95
CA PRO A 24 1.73 -16.66 6.40
C PRO A 24 0.40 -16.74 7.16
N PHE A 25 -0.68 -16.29 6.55
CA PHE A 25 -2.06 -16.34 7.05
C PHE A 25 -3.04 -16.25 5.88
N ALA A 26 -4.29 -16.69 6.11
CA ALA A 26 -5.31 -16.65 5.07
C ALA A 26 -5.89 -15.24 4.87
N TYR A 27 -6.08 -14.84 3.63
CA TYR A 27 -6.70 -13.57 3.27
C TYR A 27 -7.37 -13.62 1.89
N THR A 28 -8.24 -12.65 1.63
CA THR A 28 -8.88 -12.44 0.34
C THR A 28 -8.52 -11.05 -0.18
N ASN A 29 -8.13 -10.97 -1.46
CA ASN A 29 -7.79 -9.73 -2.15
C ASN A 29 -9.00 -9.19 -2.91
N TYR A 30 -9.23 -7.88 -2.78
CA TYR A 30 -10.22 -7.13 -3.53
C TYR A 30 -9.55 -5.96 -4.25
N SER A 31 -10.07 -5.59 -5.42
CA SER A 31 -9.67 -4.38 -6.13
C SER A 31 -10.87 -3.50 -6.43
N SER A 32 -10.67 -2.18 -6.43
CA SER A 32 -11.72 -1.25 -6.86
C SER A 32 -12.01 -1.43 -8.35
N GLU A 33 -13.29 -1.39 -8.72
CA GLU A 33 -13.70 -1.49 -10.13
C GLU A 33 -13.32 -0.22 -10.90
N ASP A 34 -13.48 0.93 -10.25
CA ASP A 34 -13.24 2.24 -10.85
C ASP A 34 -11.91 2.84 -10.40
N ILE A 35 -11.43 3.79 -11.18
CA ILE A 35 -10.34 4.69 -10.77
C ILE A 35 -10.93 5.66 -9.73
N VAL A 36 -10.29 5.74 -8.57
CA VAL A 36 -10.69 6.60 -7.47
C VAL A 36 -9.84 7.86 -7.47
N GLN A 37 -10.50 9.01 -7.36
CA GLN A 37 -9.84 10.31 -7.22
C GLN A 37 -9.62 10.64 -5.74
N SER A 38 -8.39 10.98 -5.37
CA SER A 38 -8.04 11.41 -4.03
C SER A 38 -7.05 12.56 -4.09
N ALA A 39 -7.50 13.78 -3.72
CA ALA A 39 -6.70 14.99 -3.83
C ALA A 39 -6.11 15.17 -5.25
N ASP A 40 -4.79 15.17 -5.38
CA ASP A 40 -4.09 15.33 -6.66
C ASP A 40 -3.76 13.99 -7.34
N CYS A 41 -4.24 12.87 -6.79
CA CYS A 41 -3.94 11.53 -7.26
C CYS A 41 -5.18 10.83 -7.80
N SER A 42 -4.99 9.99 -8.82
CA SER A 42 -6.02 9.09 -9.32
C SER A 42 -5.45 7.70 -9.53
N GLY A 43 -6.14 6.68 -9.04
CA GLY A 43 -5.65 5.31 -9.13
C GLY A 43 -6.65 4.29 -8.62
N LYS A 44 -6.19 3.07 -8.41
CA LYS A 44 -7.02 1.98 -7.89
C LYS A 44 -6.66 1.63 -6.46
N PHE A 45 -7.65 1.19 -5.71
CA PHE A 45 -7.46 0.60 -4.40
C PHE A 45 -7.45 -0.92 -4.48
N ASP A 46 -6.52 -1.52 -3.75
CA ASP A 46 -6.55 -2.92 -3.38
C ASP A 46 -6.75 -3.03 -1.87
N ALA A 47 -7.52 -4.03 -1.46
CA ALA A 47 -7.79 -4.27 -0.06
C ALA A 47 -7.63 -5.74 0.28
N GLN A 48 -7.10 -6.04 1.46
CA GLN A 48 -6.97 -7.40 1.96
C GLN A 48 -7.78 -7.57 3.24
N PHE A 49 -8.63 -8.59 3.23
CA PHE A 49 -9.45 -8.98 4.37
C PHE A 49 -9.02 -10.37 4.86
N ASP A 50 -9.00 -10.56 6.16
CA ASP A 50 -8.71 -11.87 6.74
C ASP A 50 -9.93 -12.81 6.66
N GLU A 51 -9.77 -14.04 7.14
CA GLU A 51 -10.81 -15.07 7.16
C GLU A 51 -12.06 -14.70 7.96
N ASN A 52 -11.95 -13.71 8.86
CA ASN A 52 -13.07 -13.18 9.65
C ASN A 52 -13.71 -11.94 9.00
N GLY A 53 -13.29 -11.57 7.80
CA GLY A 53 -13.76 -10.39 7.10
C GLY A 53 -13.23 -9.06 7.67
N LYS A 54 -12.14 -9.09 8.44
CA LYS A 54 -11.48 -7.89 8.96
C LYS A 54 -10.48 -7.36 7.96
N LEU A 55 -10.60 -6.07 7.62
CA LEU A 55 -9.61 -5.36 6.79
C LEU A 55 -8.28 -5.24 7.55
N PHE A 56 -7.18 -5.61 6.91
CA PHE A 56 -5.85 -5.47 7.49
C PHE A 56 -4.83 -4.78 6.57
N SER A 57 -5.17 -4.57 5.29
CA SER A 57 -4.31 -3.84 4.35
C SER A 57 -5.14 -3.13 3.29
N VAL A 58 -4.78 -1.88 3.02
CA VAL A 58 -5.28 -1.11 1.88
C VAL A 58 -4.10 -0.54 1.14
N THR A 59 -4.08 -0.69 -0.18
CA THR A 59 -3.04 -0.12 -1.04
C THR A 59 -3.69 0.70 -2.14
N PHE A 60 -3.22 1.93 -2.31
CA PHE A 60 -3.56 2.79 -3.43
C PHE A 60 -2.46 2.69 -4.48
N HIS A 61 -2.84 2.39 -5.72
CA HIS A 61 -1.94 2.25 -6.85
C HIS A 61 -2.18 3.36 -7.86
N GLU A 62 -1.11 4.06 -8.23
CA GLU A 62 -1.12 5.04 -9.30
C GLU A 62 -0.05 4.67 -10.34
N GLN A 63 -0.46 4.53 -11.61
CA GLN A 63 0.48 4.34 -12.72
C GLN A 63 0.57 5.65 -13.49
N LEU A 64 1.77 6.22 -13.56
CA LEU A 64 2.02 7.55 -14.07
C LEU A 64 3.08 7.54 -15.17
N ALA A 65 3.07 8.58 -16.00
CA ALA A 65 4.16 8.81 -16.95
C ALA A 65 5.49 9.00 -16.20
N ARG A 66 6.57 8.53 -16.83
CA ARG A 66 7.93 8.68 -16.30
C ARG A 66 8.26 10.17 -16.05
N GLY A 67 8.88 10.50 -14.95
CA GLY A 67 9.09 11.86 -14.48
C GLY A 67 7.96 12.32 -13.55
N THR A 68 6.70 12.25 -13.96
CA THR A 68 5.54 12.59 -13.12
C THR A 68 5.45 11.69 -11.88
N ALA A 69 5.69 10.39 -12.03
CA ALA A 69 5.68 9.45 -10.91
C ALA A 69 6.78 9.76 -9.89
N GLU A 70 7.96 10.14 -10.36
CA GLU A 70 9.08 10.54 -9.50
C GLU A 70 8.74 11.80 -8.70
N GLU A 71 8.20 12.83 -9.35
CA GLU A 71 7.75 14.05 -8.70
C GLU A 71 6.67 13.78 -7.64
N HIS A 72 5.70 12.91 -7.93
CA HIS A 72 4.66 12.50 -6.98
C HIS A 72 5.25 11.72 -5.79
N PHE A 73 6.22 10.85 -6.04
CA PHE A 73 6.94 10.14 -4.97
C PHE A 73 7.69 11.10 -4.05
N GLU A 74 8.42 12.05 -4.61
CA GLU A 74 9.16 13.06 -3.84
C GLU A 74 8.20 13.93 -3.01
N ALA A 75 7.09 14.39 -3.60
CA ALA A 75 6.09 15.18 -2.90
C ALA A 75 5.41 14.41 -1.77
N ALA A 76 5.06 13.15 -2.00
CA ALA A 76 4.47 12.27 -0.97
C ALA A 76 5.48 11.97 0.14
N SER A 77 6.74 11.68 -0.20
CA SER A 77 7.82 11.47 0.77
C SER A 77 8.00 12.67 1.69
N LYS A 78 8.06 13.86 1.11
CA LYS A 78 8.21 15.12 1.86
C LYS A 78 7.02 15.33 2.83
N ARG A 79 5.80 15.16 2.34
CA ARG A 79 4.59 15.33 3.15
C ARG A 79 4.54 14.33 4.31
N PHE A 80 4.90 13.07 4.08
CA PHE A 80 4.90 12.05 5.12
C PHE A 80 6.03 12.27 6.14
N ILE A 81 7.20 12.74 5.70
CA ILE A 81 8.28 13.13 6.61
C ILE A 81 7.87 14.32 7.48
N GLU A 82 7.22 15.33 6.91
CA GLU A 82 6.72 16.50 7.65
C GLU A 82 5.65 16.09 8.68
N THR A 83 4.82 15.11 8.37
CA THR A 83 3.71 14.67 9.23
C THR A 83 4.14 13.64 10.28
N PHE A 84 4.98 12.67 9.91
CA PHE A 84 5.30 11.49 10.72
C PHE A 84 6.77 11.43 11.16
N GLY A 85 7.62 12.33 10.68
CA GLY A 85 9.04 12.31 10.95
C GLY A 85 9.83 11.42 9.98
N ALA A 86 11.05 11.06 10.36
CA ALA A 86 11.89 10.21 9.54
C ALA A 86 11.30 8.79 9.42
N PRO A 87 11.36 8.17 8.22
CA PRO A 87 10.89 6.79 8.06
C PRO A 87 11.76 5.81 8.86
N ALA A 88 11.14 4.74 9.35
CA ALA A 88 11.83 3.66 10.04
C ALA A 88 12.62 2.77 9.07
N VAL A 89 12.16 2.68 7.82
CA VAL A 89 12.82 1.91 6.74
C VAL A 89 13.01 2.82 5.54
N GLN A 90 14.22 2.81 4.98
CA GLN A 90 14.53 3.36 3.67
C GLN A 90 15.29 2.29 2.90
N ASP A 91 14.73 1.85 1.79
CA ASP A 91 15.34 0.82 0.96
C ASP A 91 15.32 1.25 -0.51
N ASP A 92 16.48 1.17 -1.15
CA ASP A 92 16.65 1.35 -2.59
C ASP A 92 17.36 0.10 -3.10
N ASN A 93 16.64 -0.75 -3.83
CA ASN A 93 17.21 -2.01 -4.31
C ASN A 93 18.21 -1.85 -5.47
N GLY A 94 18.48 -0.62 -5.93
CA GLY A 94 19.39 -0.33 -7.05
C GLY A 94 18.87 -0.77 -8.42
N THR A 95 17.65 -1.31 -8.51
CA THR A 95 17.02 -1.81 -9.73
C THR A 95 15.78 -1.02 -10.15
N GLY A 96 15.56 0.14 -9.55
CA GLY A 96 14.44 1.03 -9.88
C GLY A 96 13.29 1.02 -8.89
N THR A 97 13.42 0.34 -7.75
CA THR A 97 12.40 0.34 -6.69
C THR A 97 12.95 1.02 -5.45
N GLN A 98 12.19 2.01 -4.94
CA GLN A 98 12.46 2.70 -3.70
C GLN A 98 11.28 2.49 -2.74
N TYR A 99 11.58 2.23 -1.47
CA TYR A 99 10.58 1.96 -0.43
C TYR A 99 10.89 2.76 0.85
N LEU A 100 9.85 3.41 1.37
CA LEU A 100 9.89 4.07 2.66
C LEU A 100 8.78 3.51 3.54
N GLU A 101 9.05 3.32 4.82
CA GLU A 101 8.05 2.82 5.77
C GLU A 101 8.09 3.62 7.08
N TRP A 102 6.91 4.05 7.52
CA TRP A 102 6.68 4.63 8.84
C TRP A 102 5.92 3.61 9.69
N GLN A 103 6.25 3.51 10.96
CA GLN A 103 5.74 2.47 11.86
C GLN A 103 5.13 3.07 13.11
N ASP A 104 3.95 2.57 13.48
CA ASP A 104 3.35 2.81 14.78
C ASP A 104 3.18 1.47 15.52
N LYS A 105 4.13 1.16 16.39
CA LYS A 105 4.13 -0.09 17.17
C LYS A 105 2.96 -0.16 18.14
N SER A 106 2.46 0.98 18.61
CA SER A 106 1.36 1.02 19.58
C SER A 106 0.03 0.57 18.97
N SER A 107 -0.21 0.91 17.71
CA SER A 107 -1.39 0.45 16.98
C SER A 107 -1.15 -0.82 16.16
N GLY A 108 0.10 -1.25 16.02
CA GLY A 108 0.47 -2.38 15.17
C GLY A 108 0.44 -2.06 13.67
N THR A 109 0.41 -0.79 13.29
CA THR A 109 0.19 -0.32 11.91
C THR A 109 1.47 0.23 11.29
N ALA A 110 1.59 0.10 9.98
CA ALA A 110 2.62 0.77 9.19
C ALA A 110 2.02 1.44 7.95
N LEU A 111 2.71 2.47 7.49
CA LEU A 111 2.47 3.18 6.24
C LEU A 111 3.67 2.94 5.33
N GLY A 112 3.44 2.40 4.15
CA GLY A 112 4.45 2.16 3.13
C GLY A 112 4.27 3.08 1.93
N LEU A 113 5.36 3.59 1.39
CA LEU A 113 5.40 4.36 0.16
C LEU A 113 6.41 3.70 -0.78
N THR A 114 5.94 3.26 -1.93
CA THR A 114 6.75 2.55 -2.92
C THR A 114 6.73 3.28 -4.25
N TYR A 115 7.90 3.53 -4.82
CA TYR A 115 8.08 3.95 -6.20
C TYR A 115 8.79 2.83 -6.96
N SER A 116 8.29 2.45 -8.12
CA SER A 116 8.89 1.41 -8.94
C SER A 116 8.92 1.82 -10.42
N ASP A 117 10.12 1.92 -10.97
CA ASP A 117 10.37 2.12 -12.40
C ASP A 117 11.36 1.05 -12.88
N LEU A 118 10.83 0.01 -13.50
CA LEU A 118 11.63 -1.12 -14.03
C LEU A 118 12.09 -0.88 -15.49
N GLY A 119 11.75 0.27 -16.06
CA GLY A 119 12.18 0.65 -17.41
C GLY A 119 11.39 0.00 -18.56
N THR A 120 10.54 -0.98 -18.29
CA THR A 120 9.77 -1.74 -19.30
C THR A 120 8.32 -1.31 -19.39
N THR A 121 7.77 -0.74 -18.33
CA THR A 121 6.40 -0.22 -18.23
C THR A 121 6.43 1.16 -17.60
N ASP A 122 5.28 1.85 -17.59
CA ASP A 122 5.16 3.11 -16.87
C ASP A 122 5.42 2.90 -15.37
N PRO A 123 6.07 3.86 -14.70
CA PRO A 123 6.33 3.78 -13.26
C PRO A 123 5.06 3.68 -12.44
N THR A 124 5.16 3.01 -11.31
CA THR A 124 4.07 2.84 -10.35
C THR A 124 4.42 3.51 -9.03
N LEU A 125 3.45 4.22 -8.47
CA LEU A 125 3.48 4.74 -7.11
C LEU A 125 2.44 4.00 -6.28
N MET A 126 2.83 3.47 -5.13
CA MET A 126 1.92 2.77 -4.21
C MET A 126 2.01 3.38 -2.82
N ILE A 127 0.84 3.58 -2.22
CA ILE A 127 0.71 3.98 -0.81
C ILE A 127 -0.10 2.89 -0.12
N SER A 128 0.50 2.26 0.90
CA SER A 128 -0.11 1.17 1.64
C SER A 128 -0.24 1.50 3.11
N VAL A 129 -1.40 1.21 3.69
CA VAL A 129 -1.60 1.18 5.14
C VAL A 129 -1.94 -0.25 5.52
N PHE A 130 -1.19 -0.84 6.44
CA PHE A 130 -1.35 -2.26 6.77
C PHE A 130 -1.07 -2.55 8.25
N GLU A 131 -1.68 -3.63 8.74
CA GLU A 131 -1.48 -4.14 10.10
C GLU A 131 -0.16 -4.92 10.16
N LYS A 132 0.95 -4.21 10.40
CA LYS A 132 2.30 -4.80 10.42
C LYS A 132 2.49 -5.84 11.52
N SER A 133 1.82 -5.67 12.67
CA SER A 133 1.87 -6.64 13.75
C SER A 133 1.50 -8.06 13.30
N ARG A 134 0.57 -8.20 12.38
CA ARG A 134 0.16 -9.49 11.81
C ARG A 134 1.31 -10.22 11.11
N TYR A 135 2.14 -9.49 10.36
CA TYR A 135 3.32 -10.04 9.69
C TYR A 135 4.44 -10.36 10.67
N VAL A 136 4.64 -9.51 11.66
CA VAL A 136 5.63 -9.75 12.74
C VAL A 136 5.28 -11.00 13.55
N GLU A 137 4.01 -11.15 13.95
CA GLU A 137 3.51 -12.33 14.67
C GLU A 137 3.62 -13.60 13.81
N ALA A 138 3.43 -13.50 12.50
CA ALA A 138 3.60 -14.62 11.58
C ALA A 138 5.08 -14.92 11.24
N GLY A 139 6.03 -14.13 11.76
CA GLY A 139 7.46 -14.33 11.53
C GLY A 139 7.96 -13.90 10.15
N THR A 140 7.19 -13.07 9.43
CA THR A 140 7.52 -12.61 8.07
C THR A 140 7.83 -11.10 8.00
N GLY A 141 7.93 -10.43 9.13
CA GLY A 141 8.28 -9.02 9.23
C GLY A 141 8.87 -8.68 10.59
N ASP A 142 9.61 -7.59 10.65
CA ASP A 142 10.24 -7.09 11.86
C ASP A 142 9.94 -5.59 12.05
N TRP A 143 9.81 -5.20 13.33
CA TRP A 143 9.81 -3.80 13.70
C TRP A 143 11.24 -3.23 13.63
N LYS A 144 11.38 -2.03 13.12
CA LYS A 144 12.68 -1.32 13.03
C LYS A 144 12.85 -0.22 14.07
#